data_5a0d83d34b0cd55bdc9c428617a50ebf
#
_entry.id   5a0d83d34b0cd55bdc9c428617a50ebf
#
_cell.length_a   1.000
_cell.length_b   1.000
_cell.length_c   1.000
_cell.angle_alpha   90.00
_cell.angle_beta   90.00
_cell.angle_gamma   90.00
#
_symmetry.space_group_name_H-M   'P 1'
#
loop_
_entity.id
_entity.type
_entity.pdbx_description
1 polymer ?
#
loop_
_entity_poly.entity_id
_entity_poly.type
_entity_poly.pdbx_seq_one_letter_code
_entity_poly.pdbx_strand_id
1 'polypeptide(L)'
;MKITARPGRPARYGGPVPKNQNTFSSLSALRRRLAGRAAHAGWRWMQRAGAVTAQTPGRLRFGAIGDGTRLAFPQGTVFGEPWIHLGDHCIIAEQVTLTAGMMPDLDLGTEPVLVIGNGVVLGRDTHVIADTRITIGNDTFCGPGVYITSTNHSYDDPHEPVGRQWPRSAPVEIGPGCWLGTGAVILPGARLGRNVVVAAGSVVRGEVPDHAVVAGAPARIVRRWLPETGWQPPLRTPAPVPIPDGVTPDQLRALAELAETEAGSGTEAERPAAGTASGPV
;
A
#
# COMPACT_ATOMS: atom_id res chain seq x y z
N MET A 1 -57.86 -26.65 2.39
CA MET A 1 -58.34 -25.25 2.35
C MET A 1 -57.44 -24.52 1.35
N LYS A 2 -57.89 -24.32 0.11
CA LYS A 2 -57.13 -23.70 -0.98
C LYS A 2 -57.48 -22.22 -1.01
N ILE A 3 -56.52 -21.34 -0.81
CA ILE A 3 -56.65 -19.90 -0.96
C ILE A 3 -56.13 -19.53 -2.35
N THR A 4 -57.04 -19.18 -3.26
CA THR A 4 -56.72 -18.65 -4.58
C THR A 4 -56.60 -17.13 -4.49
N ALA A 5 -55.40 -16.58 -4.71
CA ALA A 5 -55.17 -15.15 -4.85
C ALA A 5 -55.49 -14.71 -6.30
N ARG A 6 -56.31 -13.67 -6.45
CA ARG A 6 -56.60 -13.00 -7.72
C ARG A 6 -55.46 -12.09 -8.11
N PRO A 7 -55.06 -12.03 -9.39
CA PRO A 7 -54.03 -11.09 -9.84
C PRO A 7 -54.59 -9.67 -9.94
N GLY A 8 -54.03 -8.73 -9.20
CA GLY A 8 -54.29 -7.30 -9.30
C GLY A 8 -53.72 -6.70 -10.59
N ARG A 9 -54.52 -5.88 -11.29
CA ARG A 9 -54.10 -5.12 -12.48
C ARG A 9 -52.95 -4.13 -12.11
N PRO A 10 -51.94 -3.97 -12.95
CA PRO A 10 -50.93 -2.93 -12.73
C PRO A 10 -51.51 -1.53 -13.00
N ALA A 11 -51.37 -0.63 -12.05
CA ALA A 11 -51.73 0.77 -12.21
C ALA A 11 -50.81 1.42 -13.26
N ARG A 12 -51.42 1.94 -14.34
CA ARG A 12 -50.73 2.77 -15.34
C ARG A 12 -50.50 4.17 -14.73
N TYR A 13 -49.30 4.42 -14.21
CA TYR A 13 -48.84 5.79 -13.98
C TYR A 13 -48.24 6.32 -15.28
N GLY A 14 -49.06 6.90 -16.12
CA GLY A 14 -48.70 7.61 -17.33
C GLY A 14 -49.20 9.04 -17.26
N GLY A 15 -48.57 9.86 -16.44
CA GLY A 15 -48.68 11.31 -16.57
C GLY A 15 -47.53 11.85 -17.45
N PRO A 16 -47.75 12.89 -18.28
CA PRO A 16 -46.70 13.47 -19.09
C PRO A 16 -45.66 14.11 -18.16
N VAL A 17 -44.44 13.63 -18.24
CA VAL A 17 -43.29 14.26 -17.58
C VAL A 17 -43.11 15.67 -18.16
N PRO A 18 -43.21 16.74 -17.37
CA PRO A 18 -43.04 18.08 -17.89
C PRO A 18 -41.64 18.22 -18.43
N LYS A 19 -41.50 18.46 -19.73
CA LYS A 19 -40.26 18.87 -20.38
C LYS A 19 -39.97 20.30 -19.93
N ASN A 20 -39.38 20.44 -18.74
CA ASN A 20 -38.88 21.72 -18.30
C ASN A 20 -37.53 21.98 -18.95
N GLN A 21 -37.53 22.91 -19.88
CA GLN A 21 -36.39 23.35 -20.66
C GLN A 21 -35.42 24.09 -19.74
N ASN A 22 -34.33 23.47 -19.37
CA ASN A 22 -33.30 24.09 -18.51
C ASN A 22 -32.10 24.57 -19.32
N THR A 23 -32.24 25.74 -19.95
CA THR A 23 -31.08 26.51 -20.41
C THR A 23 -30.16 26.92 -19.23
N PHE A 24 -30.68 27.04 -18.01
CA PHE A 24 -29.88 27.19 -16.80
C PHE A 24 -29.08 25.94 -16.40
N SER A 25 -29.44 24.77 -16.91
CA SER A 25 -28.77 23.51 -16.57
C SER A 25 -27.40 23.37 -17.25
N SER A 26 -27.20 23.96 -18.40
CA SER A 26 -25.94 23.84 -19.18
C SER A 26 -24.79 24.62 -18.54
N LEU A 27 -25.04 25.88 -18.12
CA LEU A 27 -24.03 26.70 -17.45
C LEU A 27 -23.65 26.16 -16.09
N SER A 28 -24.63 25.67 -15.31
CA SER A 28 -24.36 25.06 -14.01
C SER A 28 -23.63 23.73 -14.15
N ALA A 29 -23.92 22.94 -15.20
CA ALA A 29 -23.20 21.72 -15.51
C ALA A 29 -21.76 22.02 -15.97
N LEU A 30 -21.57 23.05 -16.82
CA LEU A 30 -20.23 23.48 -17.21
C LEU A 30 -19.39 23.97 -16.03
N ARG A 31 -19.96 24.81 -15.16
CA ARG A 31 -19.29 25.27 -13.94
C ARG A 31 -18.88 24.10 -13.04
N ARG A 32 -19.76 23.10 -12.83
CA ARG A 32 -19.43 21.90 -12.05
C ARG A 32 -18.30 21.09 -12.69
N ARG A 33 -18.31 20.94 -14.03
CA ARG A 33 -17.23 20.25 -14.76
C ARG A 33 -15.90 20.98 -14.62
N LEU A 34 -15.88 22.31 -14.76
CA LEU A 34 -14.68 23.12 -14.60
C LEU A 34 -14.16 23.09 -13.17
N ALA A 35 -15.05 23.21 -12.17
CA ALA A 35 -14.69 23.09 -10.75
C ALA A 35 -14.11 21.72 -10.44
N GLY A 36 -14.71 20.64 -10.97
CA GLY A 36 -14.17 19.28 -10.83
C GLY A 36 -12.77 19.14 -11.44
N ARG A 37 -12.58 19.64 -12.67
CA ARG A 37 -11.25 19.64 -13.33
C ARG A 37 -10.22 20.41 -12.52
N ALA A 38 -10.57 21.59 -12.03
CA ALA A 38 -9.69 22.41 -11.20
C ALA A 38 -9.33 21.71 -9.88
N ALA A 39 -10.31 21.09 -9.20
CA ALA A 39 -10.08 20.32 -7.98
C ALA A 39 -9.12 19.14 -8.22
N HIS A 40 -9.35 18.36 -9.30
CA HIS A 40 -8.45 17.24 -9.64
C HIS A 40 -7.06 17.71 -10.07
N ALA A 41 -6.95 18.82 -10.81
CA ALA A 41 -5.66 19.41 -11.16
C ALA A 41 -4.90 19.90 -9.91
N GLY A 42 -5.60 20.62 -9.02
CA GLY A 42 -5.04 21.07 -7.75
C GLY A 42 -4.58 19.92 -6.85
N TRP A 43 -5.39 18.83 -6.78
CA TRP A 43 -5.02 17.63 -6.03
C TRP A 43 -3.75 16.98 -6.59
N ARG A 44 -3.68 16.77 -7.92
CA ARG A 44 -2.47 16.22 -8.55
C ARG A 44 -1.24 17.10 -8.33
N TRP A 45 -1.41 18.40 -8.38
CA TRP A 45 -0.33 19.34 -8.08
C TRP A 45 0.15 19.19 -6.64
N MET A 46 -0.77 19.13 -5.66
CA MET A 46 -0.42 18.90 -4.25
C MET A 46 0.29 17.55 -4.04
N GLN A 47 -0.17 16.49 -4.68
CA GLN A 47 0.48 15.17 -4.58
C GLN A 47 1.93 15.21 -5.09
N ARG A 48 2.20 15.95 -6.18
CA ARG A 48 3.55 16.11 -6.70
C ARG A 48 4.41 17.01 -5.82
N ALA A 49 3.90 18.17 -5.47
CA ALA A 49 4.63 19.15 -4.68
C ALA A 49 4.90 18.67 -3.24
N GLY A 50 4.03 17.83 -2.69
CA GLY A 50 4.15 17.28 -1.35
C GLY A 50 4.91 15.94 -1.28
N ALA A 51 5.25 15.33 -2.42
CA ALA A 51 6.06 14.12 -2.43
C ALA A 51 7.47 14.40 -1.91
N VAL A 52 8.02 13.44 -1.16
CA VAL A 52 9.35 13.54 -0.55
C VAL A 52 10.31 12.61 -1.28
N THR A 53 11.46 13.16 -1.67
CA THR A 53 12.57 12.44 -2.31
C THR A 53 13.90 12.90 -1.71
N ALA A 54 15.01 12.25 -2.06
CA ALA A 54 16.35 12.69 -1.65
C ALA A 54 16.61 14.16 -2.06
N GLN A 55 16.13 14.58 -3.24
CA GLN A 55 16.32 15.93 -3.77
C GLN A 55 15.30 16.94 -3.22
N THR A 56 14.14 16.47 -2.78
CA THR A 56 13.04 17.31 -2.26
C THR A 56 12.54 16.78 -0.92
N PRO A 57 13.36 16.83 0.15
CA PRO A 57 13.02 16.20 1.44
C PRO A 57 11.92 16.96 2.20
N GLY A 58 11.52 18.14 1.74
CA GLY A 58 10.54 18.96 2.44
C GLY A 58 11.00 19.33 3.86
N ARG A 59 10.17 19.04 4.85
CA ARG A 59 10.51 19.23 6.28
C ARG A 59 11.17 17.99 6.90
N LEU A 60 11.12 16.84 6.27
CA LEU A 60 11.62 15.58 6.81
C LEU A 60 13.14 15.50 6.68
N ARG A 61 13.80 14.98 7.71
CA ARG A 61 15.25 14.88 7.80
C ARG A 61 15.65 13.45 8.12
N PHE A 62 15.44 12.57 7.14
CA PHE A 62 15.84 11.17 7.25
C PHE A 62 17.34 11.02 7.48
N GLY A 63 17.74 10.03 8.27
CA GLY A 63 19.15 9.67 8.43
C GLY A 63 19.79 9.24 7.11
N ALA A 64 19.00 8.55 6.27
CA ALA A 64 19.35 8.29 4.87
C ALA A 64 18.08 8.17 4.03
N ILE A 65 18.15 8.67 2.80
CA ILE A 65 17.14 8.45 1.75
C ILE A 65 17.89 8.23 0.44
N GLY A 66 17.71 7.05 -0.14
CA GLY A 66 18.38 6.63 -1.37
C GLY A 66 17.83 7.29 -2.63
N ASP A 67 18.62 7.14 -3.71
CA ASP A 67 18.25 7.66 -5.02
C ASP A 67 17.00 6.94 -5.59
N GLY A 68 16.15 7.69 -6.30
CA GLY A 68 14.89 7.16 -6.84
C GLY A 68 13.83 6.79 -5.80
N THR A 69 14.11 6.99 -4.51
CA THR A 69 13.13 6.73 -3.44
C THR A 69 12.16 7.89 -3.31
N ARG A 70 10.87 7.55 -3.23
CA ARG A 70 9.78 8.51 -3.16
C ARG A 70 8.75 8.14 -2.10
N LEU A 71 8.41 9.12 -1.27
CA LEU A 71 7.25 9.06 -0.38
C LEU A 71 6.12 9.89 -1.00
N ALA A 72 5.00 9.24 -1.28
CA ALA A 72 3.81 9.89 -1.83
C ALA A 72 3.16 10.83 -0.81
N PHE A 73 2.43 11.82 -1.32
CA PHE A 73 1.65 12.76 -0.49
C PHE A 73 0.15 12.41 -0.57
N PRO A 74 -0.59 12.50 0.55
CA PRO A 74 -0.14 12.85 1.90
C PRO A 74 0.61 11.70 2.59
N GLN A 75 1.69 12.04 3.28
CA GLN A 75 2.33 11.10 4.18
C GLN A 75 1.43 10.82 5.39
N GLY A 76 1.59 9.67 6.02
CA GLY A 76 1.07 9.40 7.35
C GLY A 76 1.90 10.10 8.44
N THR A 77 1.92 9.51 9.62
CA THR A 77 2.76 9.99 10.72
C THR A 77 4.21 9.62 10.45
N VAL A 78 5.10 10.62 10.46
CA VAL A 78 6.55 10.41 10.36
C VAL A 78 7.21 11.16 11.51
N PHE A 79 7.98 10.43 12.33
CA PHE A 79 8.87 11.03 13.34
C PHE A 79 10.07 10.11 13.62
N GLY A 80 11.10 10.67 14.24
CA GLY A 80 12.38 9.99 14.46
C GLY A 80 13.14 9.80 13.16
N GLU A 81 12.99 10.72 12.20
CA GLU A 81 13.56 10.64 10.86
C GLU A 81 15.09 10.43 10.85
N PRO A 82 15.90 11.02 11.78
CA PRO A 82 17.35 10.78 11.80
C PRO A 82 17.73 9.30 11.96
N TRP A 83 16.86 8.49 12.55
CA TRP A 83 17.05 7.05 12.76
C TRP A 83 16.29 6.18 11.76
N ILE A 84 15.73 6.79 10.71
CA ILE A 84 15.08 6.09 9.60
C ILE A 84 15.98 6.16 8.39
N HIS A 85 16.41 4.99 7.90
CA HIS A 85 17.20 4.85 6.69
C HIS A 85 16.37 4.17 5.60
N LEU A 86 16.21 4.84 4.47
CA LEU A 86 15.53 4.34 3.28
C LEU A 86 16.55 4.08 2.18
N GLY A 87 16.54 2.89 1.60
CA GLY A 87 17.38 2.52 0.47
C GLY A 87 16.96 3.19 -0.83
N ASP A 88 17.56 2.73 -1.94
CA ASP A 88 17.31 3.25 -3.28
C ASP A 88 16.01 2.68 -3.86
N HIS A 89 15.36 3.44 -4.76
CA HIS A 89 14.21 3.01 -5.56
C HIS A 89 13.04 2.47 -4.74
N CYS A 90 12.82 2.99 -3.53
CA CYS A 90 11.68 2.63 -2.71
C CYS A 90 10.43 3.41 -3.12
N ILE A 91 9.29 2.73 -3.16
CA ILE A 91 7.98 3.34 -3.38
C ILE A 91 7.21 3.28 -2.05
N ILE A 92 7.07 4.43 -1.41
CA ILE A 92 6.30 4.59 -0.19
C ILE A 92 5.00 5.30 -0.54
N ALA A 93 3.89 4.56 -0.53
CA ALA A 93 2.58 5.08 -0.93
C ALA A 93 2.01 6.11 0.06
N GLU A 94 0.84 6.67 -0.25
CA GLU A 94 0.19 7.67 0.60
C GLU A 94 -0.22 7.09 1.96
N GLN A 95 -0.26 7.93 2.97
CA GLN A 95 -0.70 7.62 4.33
C GLN A 95 0.17 6.57 5.05
N VAL A 96 1.35 6.27 4.52
CA VAL A 96 2.30 5.38 5.20
C VAL A 96 2.86 6.06 6.44
N THR A 97 2.83 5.34 7.56
CA THR A 97 3.41 5.77 8.84
C THR A 97 4.78 5.14 9.01
N LEU A 98 5.78 5.96 9.27
CA LEU A 98 7.15 5.53 9.58
C LEU A 98 7.60 6.19 10.88
N THR A 99 7.86 5.42 11.91
CA THR A 99 8.31 5.98 13.19
C THR A 99 9.56 5.27 13.70
N ALA A 100 10.46 6.05 14.32
CA ALA A 100 11.55 5.53 15.10
C ALA A 100 11.47 6.12 16.53
N GLY A 101 11.50 5.23 17.53
CA GLY A 101 11.26 5.57 18.92
C GLY A 101 9.78 5.58 19.31
N MET A 102 9.53 5.66 20.62
CA MET A 102 8.18 5.66 21.20
C MET A 102 7.44 6.98 21.02
N MET A 103 8.17 8.08 20.90
CA MET A 103 7.62 9.44 20.73
C MET A 103 8.60 10.32 19.98
N PRO A 104 8.15 11.45 19.42
CA PRO A 104 9.03 12.43 18.79
C PRO A 104 10.11 12.97 19.76
N ASP A 105 11.19 13.48 19.18
CA ASP A 105 12.26 14.22 19.87
C ASP A 105 13.08 13.40 20.90
N LEU A 106 13.01 12.06 20.84
CA LEU A 106 13.92 11.19 21.60
C LEU A 106 15.26 11.09 20.88
N ASP A 107 16.36 11.13 21.65
CA ASP A 107 17.68 10.72 21.16
C ASP A 107 17.79 9.20 21.27
N LEU A 108 17.89 8.52 20.12
CA LEU A 108 17.99 7.07 20.03
C LEU A 108 19.43 6.59 19.81
N GLY A 109 20.42 7.48 19.98
CA GLY A 109 21.85 7.20 19.77
C GLY A 109 22.27 7.30 18.31
N THR A 110 23.31 6.57 17.91
CA THR A 110 23.95 6.72 16.59
C THR A 110 23.47 5.72 15.55
N GLU A 111 22.86 4.61 15.96
CA GLU A 111 22.46 3.54 15.08
C GLU A 111 21.04 3.74 14.53
N PRO A 112 20.78 3.42 13.25
CA PRO A 112 19.44 3.48 12.70
C PRO A 112 18.51 2.47 13.37
N VAL A 113 17.30 2.91 13.69
CA VAL A 113 16.26 2.09 14.33
C VAL A 113 15.35 1.45 13.27
N LEU A 114 15.02 2.18 12.20
CA LEU A 114 14.29 1.66 11.06
C LEU A 114 15.19 1.65 9.82
N VAL A 115 15.41 0.47 9.25
CA VAL A 115 16.20 0.30 8.02
C VAL A 115 15.33 -0.38 6.97
N ILE A 116 15.11 0.30 5.86
CA ILE A 116 14.38 -0.18 4.70
C ILE A 116 15.39 -0.31 3.55
N GLY A 117 15.51 -1.52 3.00
CA GLY A 117 16.43 -1.83 1.90
C GLY A 117 16.00 -1.22 0.57
N ASN A 118 16.71 -1.56 -0.49
CA ASN A 118 16.46 -1.05 -1.84
C ASN A 118 15.24 -1.71 -2.48
N GLY A 119 14.53 -0.99 -3.35
CA GLY A 119 13.41 -1.53 -4.13
C GLY A 119 12.20 -1.93 -3.30
N VAL A 120 12.10 -1.48 -2.07
CA VAL A 120 10.98 -1.83 -1.19
C VAL A 120 9.75 -1.02 -1.56
N VAL A 121 8.60 -1.71 -1.64
CA VAL A 121 7.29 -1.08 -1.85
C VAL A 121 6.47 -1.18 -0.57
N LEU A 122 6.07 -0.05 -0.01
CA LEU A 122 5.10 0.03 1.07
C LEU A 122 3.77 0.54 0.51
N GLY A 123 2.77 -0.35 0.49
CA GLY A 123 1.41 -0.02 0.05
C GLY A 123 0.75 1.04 0.93
N ARG A 124 -0.28 1.69 0.40
CA ARG A 124 -1.04 2.73 1.12
C ARG A 124 -1.43 2.27 2.52
N ASP A 125 -1.40 3.20 3.48
CA ASP A 125 -1.83 2.96 4.86
C ASP A 125 -1.02 1.84 5.57
N THR A 126 0.21 1.61 5.12
CA THR A 126 1.15 0.72 5.81
C THR A 126 1.74 1.45 7.01
N HIS A 127 1.84 0.75 8.14
CA HIS A 127 2.43 1.29 9.36
C HIS A 127 3.68 0.50 9.73
N VAL A 128 4.81 1.20 9.90
CA VAL A 128 6.06 0.64 10.40
C VAL A 128 6.44 1.40 11.68
N ILE A 129 6.23 0.76 12.81
CA ILE A 129 6.35 1.34 14.15
C ILE A 129 7.59 0.74 14.83
N ALA A 130 8.71 1.44 14.75
CA ALA A 130 9.99 0.96 15.23
C ALA A 130 10.39 1.62 16.57
N ASP A 131 9.97 1.04 17.67
CA ASP A 131 10.50 1.40 19.00
C ASP A 131 11.91 0.84 19.23
N THR A 132 12.15 -0.39 18.78
CA THR A 132 13.48 -0.98 18.60
C THR A 132 13.66 -1.40 17.16
N ARG A 133 14.84 -1.92 16.80
CA ARG A 133 15.24 -2.13 15.41
C ARG A 133 14.23 -2.91 14.59
N ILE A 134 13.84 -2.34 13.45
CA ILE A 134 13.14 -3.02 12.36
C ILE A 134 14.01 -2.95 11.11
N THR A 135 14.21 -4.11 10.46
CA THR A 135 14.86 -4.19 9.15
C THR A 135 13.92 -4.81 8.13
N ILE A 136 13.81 -4.18 6.96
CA ILE A 136 13.05 -4.68 5.81
C ILE A 136 14.03 -4.86 4.66
N GLY A 137 14.24 -6.10 4.23
CA GLY A 137 15.20 -6.46 3.19
C GLY A 137 14.77 -5.97 1.79
N ASN A 138 15.75 -5.92 0.90
CA ASN A 138 15.59 -5.44 -0.47
C ASN A 138 14.42 -6.15 -1.20
N ASP A 139 13.79 -5.44 -2.13
CA ASP A 139 12.76 -5.97 -3.03
C ASP A 139 11.54 -6.58 -2.28
N THR A 140 11.30 -6.15 -1.05
CA THR A 140 10.14 -6.56 -0.27
C THR A 140 8.92 -5.74 -0.69
N PHE A 141 7.81 -6.43 -0.94
CA PHE A 141 6.54 -5.83 -1.32
C PHE A 141 5.51 -5.94 -0.19
N CYS A 142 5.05 -4.81 0.32
CA CYS A 142 3.97 -4.73 1.29
C CYS A 142 2.69 -4.25 0.61
N GLY A 143 1.63 -5.05 0.67
CA GLY A 143 0.28 -4.65 0.25
C GLY A 143 -0.27 -3.53 1.15
N PRO A 144 -1.42 -2.93 0.78
CA PRO A 144 -2.04 -1.89 1.59
C PRO A 144 -2.39 -2.35 3.01
N GLY A 145 -2.28 -1.42 3.98
CA GLY A 145 -2.69 -1.65 5.37
C GLY A 145 -1.84 -2.68 6.13
N VAL A 146 -0.63 -2.99 5.68
CA VAL A 146 0.29 -3.84 6.44
C VAL A 146 0.73 -3.12 7.71
N TYR A 147 0.76 -3.84 8.83
CA TYR A 147 1.19 -3.32 10.13
C TYR A 147 2.43 -4.07 10.61
N ILE A 148 3.54 -3.37 10.78
CA ILE A 148 4.81 -3.91 11.25
C ILE A 148 5.17 -3.15 12.52
N THR A 149 5.36 -3.86 13.63
CA THR A 149 5.71 -3.22 14.90
C THR A 149 6.76 -4.01 15.66
N SER A 150 7.67 -3.30 16.29
CA SER A 150 8.65 -3.88 17.22
C SER A 150 8.25 -3.74 18.68
N THR A 151 7.04 -3.23 18.97
CA THR A 151 6.59 -3.00 20.36
C THR A 151 5.19 -3.55 20.62
N ASN A 152 4.95 -3.99 21.84
CA ASN A 152 3.65 -4.36 22.38
C ASN A 152 3.47 -3.75 23.77
N HIS A 153 2.24 -3.42 24.13
CA HIS A 153 1.92 -3.05 25.50
C HIS A 153 2.10 -4.23 26.44
N SER A 154 2.66 -3.98 27.64
CA SER A 154 2.63 -4.93 28.75
C SER A 154 1.25 -4.91 29.40
N TYR A 155 0.85 -6.07 29.92
CA TYR A 155 -0.43 -6.26 30.62
C TYR A 155 -0.28 -7.26 31.78
N ASP A 156 0.95 -7.43 32.26
CA ASP A 156 1.27 -8.49 33.26
C ASP A 156 0.76 -8.14 34.67
N ASP A 157 0.67 -6.85 34.97
CA ASP A 157 0.09 -6.40 36.21
C ASP A 157 -1.42 -6.19 36.06
N PRO A 158 -2.26 -7.03 36.67
CA PRO A 158 -3.70 -6.91 36.56
C PRO A 158 -4.28 -5.72 37.36
N HIS A 159 -3.47 -5.07 38.18
CA HIS A 159 -3.90 -3.92 39.02
C HIS A 159 -3.56 -2.57 38.39
N GLU A 160 -2.63 -2.55 37.40
CA GLU A 160 -2.27 -1.36 36.71
C GLU A 160 -2.92 -1.30 35.29
N PRO A 161 -3.48 -0.13 34.88
CA PRO A 161 -3.95 0.06 33.52
C PRO A 161 -2.86 -0.25 32.49
N VAL A 162 -3.21 -0.98 31.41
CA VAL A 162 -2.27 -1.38 30.35
C VAL A 162 -1.47 -0.18 29.82
N GLY A 163 -2.12 0.98 29.63
CA GLY A 163 -1.47 2.19 29.14
C GLY A 163 -0.44 2.83 30.08
N ARG A 164 -0.32 2.36 31.33
CA ARG A 164 0.68 2.81 32.30
C ARG A 164 1.82 1.81 32.47
N GLN A 165 1.67 0.59 31.95
CA GLN A 165 2.72 -0.41 32.01
C GLN A 165 3.73 -0.15 30.90
N TRP A 166 5.03 -0.31 31.22
CA TRP A 166 6.08 -0.10 30.23
C TRP A 166 5.97 -1.14 29.11
N PRO A 167 5.99 -0.73 27.83
CA PRO A 167 5.86 -1.65 26.70
C PRO A 167 7.06 -2.60 26.61
N ARG A 168 6.85 -3.74 25.97
CA ARG A 168 7.88 -4.70 25.62
C ARG A 168 8.19 -4.61 24.14
N SER A 169 9.46 -4.42 23.83
CA SER A 169 9.92 -4.28 22.46
C SER A 169 10.88 -5.41 22.12
N ALA A 170 10.81 -5.89 20.87
CA ALA A 170 11.73 -6.87 20.32
C ALA A 170 11.96 -6.56 18.83
N PRO A 171 13.19 -6.68 18.31
CA PRO A 171 13.50 -6.36 16.93
C PRO A 171 12.70 -7.22 15.95
N VAL A 172 12.42 -6.65 14.77
CA VAL A 172 11.76 -7.33 13.66
C VAL A 172 12.71 -7.37 12.48
N GLU A 173 12.86 -8.54 11.89
CA GLU A 173 13.70 -8.77 10.73
C GLU A 173 12.87 -9.36 9.60
N ILE A 174 12.80 -8.68 8.46
CA ILE A 174 12.13 -9.15 7.25
C ILE A 174 13.20 -9.29 6.19
N GLY A 175 13.43 -10.53 5.75
CA GLY A 175 14.40 -10.86 4.70
C GLY A 175 14.02 -10.30 3.34
N PRO A 176 14.96 -10.32 2.37
CA PRO A 176 14.73 -9.77 1.05
C PRO A 176 13.71 -10.59 0.23
N GLY A 177 13.04 -9.91 -0.73
CA GLY A 177 12.12 -10.52 -1.67
C GLY A 177 10.81 -11.01 -1.04
N CYS A 178 10.47 -10.58 0.15
CA CYS A 178 9.23 -10.97 0.83
C CYS A 178 8.01 -10.29 0.20
N TRP A 179 6.87 -10.97 0.27
CA TRP A 179 5.56 -10.39 -0.03
C TRP A 179 4.66 -10.45 1.19
N LEU A 180 4.32 -9.29 1.73
CA LEU A 180 3.37 -9.13 2.82
C LEU A 180 2.00 -8.74 2.23
N GLY A 181 1.04 -9.65 2.29
CA GLY A 181 -0.31 -9.43 1.78
C GLY A 181 -1.06 -8.35 2.54
N THR A 182 -2.06 -7.77 1.89
CA THR A 182 -2.91 -6.69 2.45
C THR A 182 -3.35 -6.98 3.88
N GLY A 183 -3.18 -6.01 4.79
CA GLY A 183 -3.59 -6.14 6.18
C GLY A 183 -2.82 -7.18 7.01
N ALA A 184 -1.68 -7.68 6.51
CA ALA A 184 -0.82 -8.55 7.30
C ALA A 184 -0.25 -7.79 8.51
N VAL A 185 -0.10 -8.48 9.64
CA VAL A 185 0.43 -7.92 10.88
C VAL A 185 1.70 -8.67 11.26
N ILE A 186 2.80 -7.94 11.39
CA ILE A 186 4.10 -8.48 11.81
C ILE A 186 4.38 -7.99 13.23
N LEU A 187 4.46 -8.91 14.16
CA LEU A 187 4.57 -8.62 15.59
C LEU A 187 6.03 -8.59 16.08
N PRO A 188 6.30 -7.99 17.24
CA PRO A 188 7.63 -7.92 17.82
C PRO A 188 8.31 -9.28 17.91
N GLY A 189 9.60 -9.33 17.60
CA GLY A 189 10.42 -10.53 17.56
C GLY A 189 10.21 -11.42 16.35
N ALA A 190 9.42 -11.00 15.36
CA ALA A 190 9.26 -11.76 14.12
C ALA A 190 10.54 -11.71 13.27
N ARG A 191 10.93 -12.88 12.74
CA ARG A 191 12.07 -13.02 11.82
C ARG A 191 11.61 -13.81 10.59
N LEU A 192 11.50 -13.12 9.46
CA LEU A 192 11.13 -13.71 8.19
C LEU A 192 12.40 -13.90 7.35
N GLY A 193 12.62 -15.09 6.84
CA GLY A 193 13.67 -15.38 5.88
C GLY A 193 13.43 -14.72 4.52
N ARG A 194 14.24 -15.07 3.54
CA ARG A 194 14.09 -14.56 2.18
C ARG A 194 12.87 -15.15 1.47
N ASN A 195 12.28 -14.37 0.56
CA ASN A 195 11.20 -14.83 -0.32
C ASN A 195 10.02 -15.46 0.45
N VAL A 196 9.73 -14.94 1.64
CA VAL A 196 8.56 -15.35 2.43
C VAL A 196 7.31 -14.65 1.89
N VAL A 197 6.24 -15.42 1.78
CA VAL A 197 4.91 -14.88 1.47
C VAL A 197 4.04 -14.94 2.72
N VAL A 198 3.55 -13.78 3.14
CA VAL A 198 2.55 -13.65 4.20
C VAL A 198 1.19 -13.39 3.56
N ALA A 199 0.25 -14.31 3.72
CA ALA A 199 -1.10 -14.15 3.16
C ALA A 199 -1.82 -12.95 3.79
N ALA A 200 -2.74 -12.35 3.04
CA ALA A 200 -3.51 -11.20 3.52
C ALA A 200 -4.21 -11.48 4.87
N GLY A 201 -4.22 -10.48 5.76
CA GLY A 201 -4.83 -10.55 7.08
C GLY A 201 -4.15 -11.51 8.07
N SER A 202 -2.96 -12.02 7.75
CA SER A 202 -2.25 -12.95 8.65
C SER A 202 -1.51 -12.21 9.76
N VAL A 203 -1.41 -12.84 10.95
CA VAL A 203 -0.69 -12.30 12.11
C VAL A 203 0.54 -13.17 12.38
N VAL A 204 1.72 -12.61 12.07
CA VAL A 204 3.01 -13.32 12.13
C VAL A 204 3.76 -12.97 13.40
N ARG A 205 4.29 -13.98 14.08
CA ARG A 205 5.23 -13.88 15.20
C ARG A 205 6.27 -15.01 15.12
N GLY A 206 7.45 -14.77 15.68
CA GLY A 206 8.53 -15.76 15.71
C GLY A 206 9.18 -15.96 14.34
N GLU A 207 9.77 -17.10 14.12
CA GLU A 207 10.61 -17.36 12.96
C GLU A 207 9.82 -17.99 11.80
N VAL A 208 10.02 -17.49 10.61
CA VAL A 208 9.50 -18.01 9.34
C VAL A 208 10.70 -18.30 8.43
N PRO A 209 10.95 -19.56 8.05
CA PRO A 209 12.11 -19.91 7.24
C PRO A 209 11.99 -19.37 5.82
N ASP A 210 13.12 -19.36 5.11
CA ASP A 210 13.19 -18.99 3.69
C ASP A 210 12.14 -19.75 2.86
N HIS A 211 11.64 -19.08 1.82
CA HIS A 211 10.75 -19.67 0.82
C HIS A 211 9.51 -20.36 1.41
N ALA A 212 8.95 -19.77 2.46
CA ALA A 212 7.71 -20.23 3.08
C ALA A 212 6.52 -19.34 2.74
N VAL A 213 5.35 -19.95 2.71
CA VAL A 213 4.06 -19.23 2.67
C VAL A 213 3.39 -19.45 4.02
N VAL A 214 3.03 -18.36 4.70
CA VAL A 214 2.34 -18.38 5.98
C VAL A 214 0.95 -17.76 5.86
N ALA A 215 -0.02 -18.31 6.57
CA ALA A 215 -1.39 -17.82 6.58
C ALA A 215 -2.06 -17.98 7.95
N GLY A 216 -3.02 -17.12 8.26
CA GLY A 216 -3.88 -17.18 9.44
C GLY A 216 -3.47 -16.27 10.59
N ALA A 217 -4.27 -16.26 11.66
CA ALA A 217 -4.05 -15.50 12.89
C ALA A 217 -4.27 -16.44 14.10
N PRO A 218 -3.21 -16.93 14.75
CA PRO A 218 -1.80 -16.74 14.43
C PRO A 218 -1.39 -17.47 13.14
N ALA A 219 -0.44 -16.91 12.40
CA ALA A 219 0.03 -17.47 11.12
C ALA A 219 0.72 -18.83 11.32
N ARG A 220 0.51 -19.71 10.34
CA ARG A 220 1.17 -21.02 10.25
C ARG A 220 1.73 -21.22 8.85
N ILE A 221 2.81 -21.97 8.73
CA ILE A 221 3.36 -22.37 7.43
C ILE A 221 2.33 -23.26 6.74
N VAL A 222 1.80 -22.79 5.62
CA VAL A 222 0.83 -23.51 4.79
C VAL A 222 1.48 -24.09 3.54
N ARG A 223 2.70 -23.62 3.22
CA ARG A 223 3.49 -24.11 2.10
C ARG A 223 4.96 -23.79 2.30
N ARG A 224 5.84 -24.63 1.76
CA ARG A 224 7.29 -24.44 1.79
C ARG A 224 7.91 -24.94 0.51
N TRP A 225 8.93 -24.25 0.02
CA TRP A 225 9.75 -24.74 -1.08
C TRP A 225 10.92 -25.56 -0.52
N LEU A 226 11.15 -26.72 -1.12
CA LEU A 226 12.25 -27.63 -0.77
C LEU A 226 13.08 -27.89 -2.04
N PRO A 227 14.43 -27.86 -1.96
CA PRO A 227 15.29 -28.02 -3.13
C PRO A 227 15.01 -29.31 -3.93
N GLU A 228 14.75 -30.43 -3.23
CA GLU A 228 14.61 -31.73 -3.83
C GLU A 228 13.23 -32.01 -4.43
N THR A 229 12.19 -31.34 -3.89
CA THR A 229 10.78 -31.67 -4.21
C THR A 229 9.95 -30.46 -4.66
N GLY A 230 10.56 -29.25 -4.66
CA GLY A 230 9.85 -28.02 -4.99
C GLY A 230 8.84 -27.61 -3.92
N TRP A 231 7.78 -26.93 -4.34
CA TRP A 231 6.73 -26.47 -3.42
C TRP A 231 5.93 -27.59 -2.81
N GLN A 232 5.85 -27.62 -1.48
CA GLN A 232 5.06 -28.58 -0.70
C GLN A 232 4.01 -27.86 0.17
N PRO A 233 2.71 -28.12 0.01
CA PRO A 233 2.09 -28.90 -1.08
C PRO A 233 2.31 -28.22 -2.45
N PRO A 234 2.24 -28.97 -3.55
CA PRO A 234 2.49 -28.43 -4.90
C PRO A 234 1.57 -27.26 -5.24
N LEU A 235 2.08 -26.34 -6.04
CA LEU A 235 1.27 -25.24 -6.58
C LEU A 235 0.20 -25.80 -7.52
N ARG A 236 -1.05 -25.42 -7.29
CA ARG A 236 -2.17 -25.72 -8.19
C ARG A 236 -2.49 -24.55 -9.14
N THR A 237 -1.67 -23.51 -9.09
CA THR A 237 -1.77 -22.36 -9.98
C THR A 237 -1.01 -22.60 -11.28
N PRO A 238 -1.40 -21.99 -12.39
CA PRO A 238 -0.60 -22.00 -13.62
C PRO A 238 0.84 -21.56 -13.33
N ALA A 239 1.77 -22.00 -14.17
CA ALA A 239 3.16 -21.54 -14.11
C ALA A 239 3.21 -20.00 -14.08
N PRO A 240 4.17 -19.40 -13.39
CA PRO A 240 4.35 -17.95 -13.41
C PRO A 240 4.42 -17.45 -14.85
N VAL A 241 3.75 -16.34 -15.12
CA VAL A 241 3.89 -15.69 -16.42
C VAL A 241 5.34 -15.21 -16.52
N PRO A 242 6.11 -15.64 -17.52
CA PRO A 242 7.48 -15.18 -17.66
C PRO A 242 7.49 -13.67 -17.94
N ILE A 243 8.50 -12.99 -17.44
CA ILE A 243 8.76 -11.60 -17.84
C ILE A 243 8.94 -11.61 -19.36
N PRO A 244 8.26 -10.75 -20.12
CA PRO A 244 8.40 -10.71 -21.58
C PRO A 244 9.86 -10.54 -21.99
N ASP A 245 10.25 -11.20 -23.10
CA ASP A 245 11.60 -11.06 -23.63
C ASP A 245 11.96 -9.61 -23.87
N GLY A 246 13.16 -9.21 -23.44
CA GLY A 246 13.64 -7.83 -23.54
C GLY A 246 13.21 -6.90 -22.39
N VAL A 247 12.42 -7.40 -21.44
CA VAL A 247 12.07 -6.64 -20.22
C VAL A 247 12.94 -7.14 -19.07
N THR A 248 13.77 -6.25 -18.52
CA THR A 248 14.55 -6.55 -17.31
C THR A 248 13.81 -6.05 -16.07
N PRO A 249 14.10 -6.57 -14.86
CA PRO A 249 13.57 -6.04 -13.62
C PRO A 249 13.82 -4.53 -13.45
N ASP A 250 14.96 -4.03 -13.91
CA ASP A 250 15.30 -2.60 -13.87
C ASP A 250 14.44 -1.78 -14.82
N GLN A 251 14.12 -2.34 -16.00
CA GLN A 251 13.17 -1.70 -16.92
C GLN A 251 11.74 -1.68 -16.36
N LEU A 252 11.32 -2.71 -15.61
CA LEU A 252 10.03 -2.68 -14.93
C LEU A 252 9.98 -1.60 -13.84
N ARG A 253 11.08 -1.37 -13.14
CA ARG A 253 11.20 -0.24 -12.19
C ARG A 253 11.16 1.09 -12.93
N ALA A 254 11.93 1.24 -14.02
CA ALA A 254 11.92 2.44 -14.85
C ALA A 254 10.55 2.72 -15.51
N LEU A 255 9.80 1.67 -15.89
CA LEU A 255 8.43 1.83 -16.42
C LEU A 255 7.45 2.31 -15.34
N ALA A 256 7.61 1.90 -14.09
CA ALA A 256 6.82 2.42 -12.99
C ALA A 256 7.09 3.92 -12.77
N GLU A 257 8.35 4.35 -12.86
CA GLU A 257 8.75 5.76 -12.78
C GLU A 257 8.24 6.58 -13.98
N LEU A 258 8.29 6.02 -15.19
CA LEU A 258 7.76 6.67 -16.41
C LEU A 258 6.24 6.79 -16.38
N ALA A 259 5.51 5.78 -15.94
CA ALA A 259 4.06 5.84 -15.80
C ALA A 259 3.61 6.94 -14.81
N GLU A 260 4.42 7.21 -13.79
CA GLU A 260 4.18 8.32 -12.86
C GLU A 260 4.51 9.69 -13.49
N THR A 261 5.51 9.76 -14.39
CA THR A 261 5.87 10.99 -15.11
C THR A 261 4.89 11.30 -16.25
N GLU A 262 4.41 10.31 -16.99
CA GLU A 262 3.43 10.49 -18.08
C GLU A 262 2.03 10.82 -17.57
N ALA A 263 1.61 10.26 -16.44
CA ALA A 263 0.43 10.74 -15.72
C ALA A 263 0.57 12.22 -15.35
N GLY A 264 1.78 12.76 -15.48
CA GLY A 264 2.20 14.13 -15.21
C GLY A 264 2.19 15.06 -16.39
N SER A 265 2.33 14.59 -17.61
CA SER A 265 2.51 15.43 -18.81
C SER A 265 1.31 15.42 -19.76
N GLY A 266 0.13 14.95 -19.32
CA GLY A 266 -1.08 14.88 -20.15
C GLY A 266 -1.47 16.21 -20.76
N THR A 267 -0.77 16.55 -21.86
CA THR A 267 -1.30 17.37 -22.94
C THR A 267 -2.39 16.57 -23.65
N GLU A 268 -3.49 17.23 -23.83
CA GLU A 268 -4.67 16.88 -24.60
C GLU A 268 -4.30 16.21 -25.95
N ALA A 269 -4.35 14.88 -26.02
CA ALA A 269 -4.42 14.19 -27.29
C ALA A 269 -5.89 14.03 -27.65
N GLU A 270 -6.29 14.68 -28.73
CA GLU A 270 -7.61 14.65 -29.37
C GLU A 270 -8.14 13.21 -29.46
N ARG A 271 -9.32 13.00 -28.89
CA ARG A 271 -10.13 11.82 -29.22
C ARG A 271 -10.58 11.93 -30.67
N PRO A 272 -10.32 10.94 -31.52
CA PRO A 272 -10.94 10.90 -32.82
C PRO A 272 -12.45 10.79 -32.68
N ALA A 273 -13.16 11.60 -33.42
CA ALA A 273 -14.62 11.65 -33.50
C ALA A 273 -15.18 10.25 -33.79
N ALA A 274 -16.18 9.84 -33.01
CA ALA A 274 -16.95 8.63 -33.26
C ALA A 274 -17.64 8.73 -34.61
N GLY A 275 -17.11 8.04 -35.62
CA GLY A 275 -17.75 7.82 -36.89
C GLY A 275 -19.02 6.98 -36.70
N THR A 276 -20.13 7.57 -37.09
CA THR A 276 -21.41 6.90 -37.28
C THR A 276 -21.26 5.84 -38.39
N ALA A 277 -21.30 4.56 -38.01
CA ALA A 277 -21.55 3.48 -38.98
C ALA A 277 -22.99 3.05 -38.89
N SER A 278 -23.82 3.56 -39.77
CA SER A 278 -25.08 2.99 -40.19
C SER A 278 -24.81 1.93 -41.26
N GLY A 279 -25.36 0.74 -41.15
CA GLY A 279 -25.41 -0.24 -42.22
C GLY A 279 -26.07 -1.54 -41.83
N PRO A 280 -26.80 -2.16 -42.73
CA PRO A 280 -28.04 -2.90 -42.44
C PRO A 280 -27.86 -4.43 -42.41
N VAL A 281 -29.01 -5.02 -42.01
CA VAL A 281 -29.51 -6.43 -42.07
C VAL A 281 -29.31 -7.21 -40.78
#